data_705c0df733e43979ddc28bd0dc9b98db
#
_entry.id   705c0df733e43979ddc28bd0dc9b98db
#
_cell.length_a   1.000
_cell.length_b   1.000
_cell.length_c   1.000
_cell.angle_alpha   90.00
_cell.angle_beta   90.00
_cell.angle_gamma   90.00
#
_symmetry.space_group_name_H-M   'P 1'
#
loop_
_entity.id
_entity.type
_entity.pdbx_description
1 polymer ?
#
loop_
_entity_poly.entity_id
_entity_poly.type
_entity_poly.pdbx_seq_one_letter_code
_entity_poly.pdbx_strand_id
1 'polypeptide(L)'
;MTCSKFDISMIADDSSRLQSKGDRAIVTVLGIDQIGIVAKVASVLADCGVNILDISQTLFDEFFAMNMLVSLSKCKVEVSLLKSKLDEVAEEMGLRILLQREDVFRFMHRV
;
A
#
# COMPACT_ATOMS: atom_id res chain seq x y z
N MET A 1 0.49 18.37 4.86
CA MET A 1 0.19 17.75 4.95
C MET A 1 -0.68 17.13 5.74
N THR A 2 -1.63 16.93 5.47
CA THR A 2 -2.62 16.43 6.26
C THR A 2 -2.58 15.02 6.47
N CYS A 3 -1.88 14.34 5.68
CA CYS A 3 -1.80 12.93 5.84
C CYS A 3 -1.18 12.54 7.13
N SER A 4 -0.49 13.42 7.72
CA SER A 4 0.17 13.09 8.94
C SER A 4 -0.78 12.79 10.06
N LYS A 5 -2.05 13.05 9.85
CA LYS A 5 -2.93 12.73 10.86
C LYS A 5 -3.20 11.32 10.98
N PHE A 6 -2.96 10.54 9.98
CA PHE A 6 -3.16 9.14 10.06
C PHE A 6 -2.08 8.52 10.83
N ASP A 7 -2.47 7.72 11.78
CA ASP A 7 -1.56 7.17 12.71
C ASP A 7 -1.77 5.70 12.68
N ILE A 8 -0.75 5.00 12.41
CA ILE A 8 -0.82 3.57 12.34
C ILE A 8 -1.33 2.97 13.63
N SER A 9 -1.07 3.63 14.73
CA SER A 9 -1.52 3.09 16.00
C SER A 9 -3.04 3.12 16.10
N MET A 10 -3.70 4.00 15.37
CA MET A 10 -5.13 3.99 15.39
C MET A 10 -5.67 2.74 14.76
N ILE A 11 -5.01 2.26 13.74
CA ILE A 11 -5.43 1.03 13.11
C ILE A 11 -5.18 -0.12 14.05
N ALA A 12 -4.07 -0.10 14.71
CA ALA A 12 -3.73 -1.17 15.63
C ALA A 12 -4.70 -1.26 16.77
N ASP A 13 -5.28 -0.14 17.13
CA ASP A 13 -6.22 -0.13 18.25
C ASP A 13 -7.58 -0.66 17.88
N ASP A 14 -7.85 -0.78 16.61
CA ASP A 14 -9.13 -1.28 16.18
C ASP A 14 -9.03 -2.77 16.05
N SER A 15 -9.30 -3.47 17.09
CA SER A 15 -9.10 -4.89 17.10
C SER A 15 -9.99 -5.63 16.12
N SER A 16 -11.09 -5.05 15.73
CA SER A 16 -11.95 -5.74 14.80
C SER A 16 -11.29 -5.86 13.45
N ARG A 17 -10.39 -4.98 13.14
CA ARG A 17 -9.70 -5.08 11.89
C ARG A 17 -8.65 -6.13 11.90
N LEU A 18 -8.22 -6.51 13.06
CA LEU A 18 -7.13 -7.45 13.16
C LEU A 18 -7.54 -8.86 12.82
N GLN A 19 -8.83 -9.09 12.69
CA GLN A 19 -9.28 -10.41 12.39
C GLN A 19 -8.81 -10.92 11.06
N SER A 20 -8.55 -10.01 10.14
CA SER A 20 -8.10 -10.48 8.84
C SER A 20 -6.66 -10.11 8.59
N LYS A 21 -5.88 -10.04 9.63
CA LYS A 21 -4.52 -9.60 9.42
C LYS A 21 -3.72 -10.54 8.55
N GLY A 22 -4.10 -11.79 8.44
CA GLY A 22 -3.42 -12.68 7.53
C GLY A 22 -3.62 -12.30 6.09
N ASP A 23 -4.65 -11.52 5.82
CA ASP A 23 -4.98 -11.11 4.47
C ASP A 23 -4.59 -9.67 4.19
N ARG A 24 -3.77 -9.09 5.02
CA ARG A 24 -3.39 -7.70 4.81
C ARG A 24 -1.99 -7.61 4.23
N ALA A 25 -1.75 -6.53 3.54
CA ALA A 25 -0.45 -6.29 2.93
C ALA A 25 -0.16 -4.81 2.96
N ILE A 26 1.09 -4.49 2.71
CA ILE A 26 1.53 -3.11 2.66
C ILE A 26 2.09 -2.84 1.29
N VAL A 27 1.57 -1.80 0.66
CA VAL A 27 2.05 -1.36 -0.64
C VAL A 27 2.88 -0.11 -0.41
N THR A 28 4.13 -0.15 -0.79
CA THR A 28 5.03 0.99 -0.63
C THR A 28 5.36 1.55 -2.00
N VAL A 29 5.22 2.85 -2.15
CA VAL A 29 5.48 3.53 -3.42
C VAL A 29 6.52 4.61 -3.19
N LEU A 30 7.59 4.57 -3.96
CA LEU A 30 8.68 5.53 -3.84
C LEU A 30 9.03 6.07 -5.20
N GLY A 31 9.35 7.35 -5.28
CA GLY A 31 9.78 7.92 -6.54
C GLY A 31 9.68 9.42 -6.53
N ILE A 32 9.80 9.99 -7.72
CA ILE A 32 9.68 11.44 -7.88
C ILE A 32 8.21 11.78 -7.93
N ASP A 33 7.83 12.82 -7.20
CA ASP A 33 6.45 13.21 -7.13
C ASP A 33 5.93 13.63 -8.51
N GLN A 34 4.74 13.15 -8.83
CA GLN A 34 4.11 13.51 -10.09
C GLN A 34 2.62 13.32 -9.97
N ILE A 35 1.89 13.92 -10.87
CA ILE A 35 0.45 13.86 -10.85
C ILE A 35 -0.02 12.45 -11.16
N GLY A 36 -1.00 11.99 -10.41
CA GLY A 36 -1.66 10.74 -10.75
C GLY A 36 -1.12 9.49 -10.09
N ILE A 37 -0.10 9.61 -9.23
CA ILE A 37 0.46 8.43 -8.59
C ILE A 37 -0.61 7.69 -7.79
N VAL A 38 -1.28 8.41 -6.90
CA VAL A 38 -2.26 7.76 -6.04
C VAL A 38 -3.40 7.20 -6.87
N ALA A 39 -3.83 7.95 -7.87
CA ALA A 39 -4.95 7.51 -8.70
C ALA A 39 -4.62 6.23 -9.44
N LYS A 40 -3.43 6.14 -10.01
CA LYS A 40 -3.06 4.94 -10.74
C LYS A 40 -2.94 3.73 -9.83
N VAL A 41 -2.28 3.90 -8.72
CA VAL A 41 -2.10 2.79 -7.80
C VAL A 41 -3.45 2.35 -7.24
N ALA A 42 -4.27 3.32 -6.83
CA ALA A 42 -5.57 2.98 -6.27
C ALA A 42 -6.46 2.31 -7.31
N SER A 43 -6.34 2.72 -8.55
CA SER A 43 -7.14 2.13 -9.62
C SER A 43 -6.80 0.65 -9.80
N VAL A 44 -5.53 0.32 -9.77
CA VAL A 44 -5.11 -1.08 -9.89
C VAL A 44 -5.64 -1.88 -8.72
N LEU A 45 -5.52 -1.33 -7.52
CA LEU A 45 -6.00 -2.04 -6.34
C LEU A 45 -7.51 -2.26 -6.41
N ALA A 46 -8.24 -1.25 -6.82
CA ALA A 46 -9.69 -1.37 -6.91
C ALA A 46 -10.09 -2.41 -7.95
N ASP A 47 -9.40 -2.43 -9.08
CA ASP A 47 -9.71 -3.38 -10.13
C ASP A 47 -9.49 -4.81 -9.66
N CYS A 48 -8.57 -5.02 -8.77
CA CYS A 48 -8.29 -6.35 -8.27
C CYS A 48 -9.09 -6.70 -7.03
N GLY A 49 -9.96 -5.81 -6.59
CA GLY A 49 -10.77 -6.09 -5.42
C GLY A 49 -10.04 -5.89 -4.10
N VAL A 50 -8.99 -5.11 -4.12
CA VAL A 50 -8.20 -4.85 -2.93
C VAL A 50 -8.72 -3.61 -2.24
N ASN A 51 -9.00 -3.72 -0.96
CA ASN A 51 -9.52 -2.60 -0.20
C ASN A 51 -8.39 -1.88 0.52
N ILE A 52 -8.38 -0.56 0.42
CA ILE A 52 -7.36 0.24 1.08
C ILE A 52 -7.84 0.59 2.47
N LEU A 53 -7.09 0.19 3.47
CA LEU A 53 -7.48 0.42 4.85
C LEU A 53 -6.88 1.69 5.40
N ASP A 54 -5.70 2.06 4.94
CA ASP A 54 -5.06 3.27 5.42
C ASP A 54 -3.98 3.68 4.44
N ILE A 55 -3.69 4.97 4.41
CA ILE A 55 -2.66 5.53 3.54
C ILE A 55 -1.85 6.52 4.34
N SER A 56 -0.55 6.45 4.15
CA SER A 56 0.35 7.43 4.74
C SER A 56 1.30 7.88 3.65
N GLN A 57 1.42 9.17 3.44
CA GLN A 57 2.33 9.66 2.41
C GLN A 57 3.19 10.79 2.95
N THR A 58 4.37 10.88 2.41
CA THR A 58 5.33 11.88 2.79
C THR A 58 5.97 12.44 1.52
N LEU A 59 6.12 13.74 1.50
CA LEU A 59 6.80 14.39 0.39
C LEU A 59 8.04 15.04 0.95
N PHE A 60 9.19 14.62 0.47
CA PHE A 60 10.44 15.17 0.94
C PHE A 60 11.17 15.73 -0.26
N ASP A 61 11.22 17.06 -0.35
CA ASP A 61 11.79 17.73 -1.51
C ASP A 61 10.98 17.30 -2.73
N GLU A 62 11.59 16.65 -3.69
CA GLU A 62 10.86 16.21 -4.88
C GLU A 62 10.51 14.73 -4.79
N PHE A 63 10.84 14.09 -3.69
CA PHE A 63 10.61 12.65 -3.55
C PHE A 63 9.30 12.37 -2.85
N PHE A 64 8.60 11.39 -3.38
CA PHE A 64 7.31 10.97 -2.87
C PHE A 64 7.45 9.58 -2.26
N ALA A 65 6.91 9.41 -1.07
CA ALA A 65 6.91 8.10 -0.42
C ALA A 65 5.51 7.85 0.12
N MET A 66 4.95 6.69 -0.18
CA MET A 66 3.61 6.37 0.26
C MET A 66 3.56 4.94 0.73
N ASN A 67 2.86 4.72 1.83
CA ASN A 67 2.59 3.39 2.32
C ASN A 67 1.09 3.21 2.41
N MET A 68 0.59 2.12 1.90
CA MET A 68 -0.82 1.82 1.98
C MET A 68 -1.00 0.49 2.68
N LEU A 69 -1.86 0.46 3.68
CA LEU A 69 -2.25 -0.79 4.30
C LEU A 69 -3.49 -1.25 3.57
N VAL A 70 -3.45 -2.44 3.03
CA VAL A 70 -4.55 -2.93 2.21
C VAL A 70 -5.02 -4.29 2.69
N SER A 71 -6.26 -4.60 2.37
CA SER A 71 -6.83 -5.89 2.69
C SER A 71 -6.99 -6.69 1.41
N LEU A 72 -6.48 -7.91 1.43
CA LEU A 72 -6.57 -8.80 0.29
C LEU A 72 -7.70 -9.80 0.41
N SER A 73 -8.52 -9.66 1.44
CA SER A 73 -9.54 -10.66 1.71
C SER A 73 -10.54 -10.82 0.58
N LYS A 74 -10.76 -9.78 -0.19
CA LYS A 74 -11.68 -9.87 -1.33
C LYS A 74 -10.97 -9.69 -2.65
N CYS A 75 -9.67 -9.93 -2.64
CA CYS A 75 -8.88 -9.78 -3.85
C CYS A 75 -9.31 -10.84 -4.87
N LYS A 76 -9.54 -10.42 -6.07
CA LYS A 76 -10.05 -11.30 -7.11
C LYS A 76 -8.97 -12.03 -7.86
N VAL A 77 -7.73 -11.67 -7.66
CA VAL A 77 -6.64 -12.26 -8.41
C VAL A 77 -5.57 -12.73 -7.45
N GLU A 78 -4.65 -13.50 -7.95
CA GLU A 78 -3.56 -13.94 -7.12
C GLU A 78 -2.61 -12.81 -6.83
N VAL A 79 -1.93 -12.89 -5.71
CA VAL A 79 -1.01 -11.84 -5.32
C VAL A 79 0.07 -11.62 -6.38
N SER A 80 0.50 -12.68 -7.03
CA SER A 80 1.52 -12.52 -8.06
C SER A 80 1.01 -11.67 -9.22
N LEU A 81 -0.25 -11.81 -9.58
CA LEU A 81 -0.80 -10.99 -10.65
C LEU A 81 -0.97 -9.56 -10.19
N LEU A 82 -1.39 -9.38 -8.96
CA LEU A 82 -1.51 -8.05 -8.40
C LEU A 82 -0.16 -7.35 -8.43
N LYS A 83 0.87 -8.07 -8.04
CA LYS A 83 2.21 -7.51 -8.05
C LYS A 83 2.63 -7.14 -9.46
N SER A 84 2.31 -7.97 -10.43
CA SER A 84 2.63 -7.67 -11.82
C SER A 84 1.95 -6.39 -12.29
N LYS A 85 0.70 -6.22 -11.91
CA LYS A 85 -0.01 -5.02 -12.33
C LYS A 85 0.58 -3.78 -11.67
N LEU A 86 0.99 -3.89 -10.42
CA LEU A 86 1.63 -2.77 -9.75
C LEU A 86 2.99 -2.48 -10.38
N ASP A 87 3.70 -3.53 -10.79
CA ASP A 87 4.98 -3.33 -11.44
C ASP A 87 4.82 -2.60 -12.78
N GLU A 88 3.72 -2.83 -13.47
CA GLU A 88 3.46 -2.11 -14.71
C GLU A 88 3.29 -0.63 -14.44
N VAL A 89 2.58 -0.28 -13.39
CA VAL A 89 2.43 1.12 -13.03
C VAL A 89 3.77 1.72 -12.65
N ALA A 90 4.56 0.95 -11.91
CA ALA A 90 5.87 1.43 -11.50
C ALA A 90 6.73 1.74 -12.71
N GLU A 91 6.69 0.87 -13.70
CA GLU A 91 7.49 1.07 -14.87
C GLU A 91 6.99 2.26 -15.69
N GLU A 92 5.68 2.36 -15.80
CA GLU A 92 5.07 3.43 -16.55
C GLU A 92 5.38 4.79 -15.96
N MET A 93 5.38 4.90 -14.66
CA MET A 93 5.57 6.17 -13.99
C MET A 93 6.97 6.38 -13.43
N GLY A 94 7.85 5.42 -13.61
CA GLY A 94 9.20 5.55 -13.08
C GLY A 94 9.26 5.47 -11.57
N LEU A 95 8.38 4.67 -10.98
CA LEU A 95 8.32 4.54 -9.55
C LEU A 95 8.85 3.20 -9.10
N ARG A 96 9.04 3.06 -7.80
CA ARG A 96 9.38 1.80 -7.21
C ARG A 96 8.20 1.42 -6.34
N ILE A 97 7.57 0.29 -6.64
CA ILE A 97 6.42 -0.16 -5.88
C ILE A 97 6.71 -1.53 -5.31
N LEU A 98 6.50 -1.66 -4.01
CA LEU A 98 6.73 -2.91 -3.32
C LEU A 98 5.43 -3.37 -2.70
N LEU A 99 5.20 -4.67 -2.75
CA LEU A 99 4.03 -5.25 -2.13
C LEU A 99 4.50 -6.33 -1.19
N GLN A 100 4.19 -6.20 0.09
CA GLN A 100 4.60 -7.18 1.07
C GLN A 100 3.42 -7.53 1.96
N ARG A 101 3.27 -8.81 2.25
CA ARG A 101 2.21 -9.21 3.16
C ARG A 101 2.57 -8.72 4.55
N GLU A 102 1.56 -8.42 5.31
CA GLU A 102 1.77 -7.80 6.61
C GLU A 102 2.63 -8.66 7.53
N ASP A 103 2.41 -9.95 7.53
CA ASP A 103 3.18 -10.80 8.43
C ASP A 103 4.66 -10.79 8.06
N VAL A 104 4.97 -10.75 6.77
CA VAL A 104 6.35 -10.67 6.34
C VAL A 104 6.95 -9.32 6.72
N PHE A 105 6.17 -8.27 6.51
CA PHE A 105 6.62 -6.94 6.82
C PHE A 105 6.93 -6.80 8.30
N ARG A 106 6.07 -7.33 9.15
CA ARG A 106 6.30 -7.28 10.57
C ARG A 106 7.53 -8.03 10.97
N PHE A 107 7.72 -9.20 10.36
CA PHE A 107 8.88 -10.00 10.68
C PHE A 107 10.16 -9.24 10.35
N MET A 108 10.17 -8.56 9.24
CA MET A 108 11.33 -7.82 8.83
C MET A 108 11.62 -6.62 9.72
N HIS A 109 10.59 -6.10 10.34
CA HIS A 109 10.76 -4.95 11.19
C HIS A 109 10.95 -5.27 12.66
N ARG A 110 10.93 -6.61 13.02
CA ARG A 110 11.08 -6.95 14.34
C ARG A 110 12.48 -6.88 14.65
N VAL A 111 12.92 -6.35 15.53
CA VAL A 111 14.33 -6.37 15.78
C VAL A 111 14.69 -6.66 17.18
#